data_23d127bbf80c0c6eaaf206264f3130fb
#
_entry.id   23d127bbf80c0c6eaaf206264f3130fb
#
_cell.length_a   1.000
_cell.length_b   1.000
_cell.length_c   1.000
_cell.angle_alpha   90.00
_cell.angle_beta   90.00
_cell.angle_gamma   90.00
#
_symmetry.space_group_name_H-M   'P 1'
#
loop_
_entity.id
_entity.type
_entity.pdbx_description
1 polymer ?
#
loop_
_entity_poly.entity_id
_entity_poly.type
_entity_poly.pdbx_seq_one_letter_code
_entity_poly.pdbx_strand_id
1 'polypeptide(L)'
;MKSWTFETKEIADTFDAHVREQLPWYDMVTDAVVYITRNYLQEFGVVVDIGASTGNMIDKLMPLKRERYADIIAIERSSEMCKVMQRKYEKIEDVFIQNNSVINHKLPTGDVFIVFLTMMFLPIGDRKTLINSMRANCRRGGVIIVVDKVADHGGYFSTVLKRLTMQFKLQQGAKPEDVLTKEMSLAGVQIPIDPAILGEDAKLFFRMGEFAGWIIEC
;
A
#
# COMPACT_ATOMS: atom_id res chain seq x y z
N MET A 1 -23.54 -7.55 -11.35
CA MET A 1 -22.06 -7.49 -11.46
C MET A 1 -21.46 -8.13 -10.21
N LYS A 2 -20.49 -9.06 -10.32
CA LYS A 2 -19.79 -9.54 -9.13
C LYS A 2 -18.97 -8.38 -8.57
N SER A 3 -19.09 -8.11 -7.26
CA SER A 3 -18.24 -7.13 -6.59
C SER A 3 -16.77 -7.59 -6.66
N TRP A 4 -15.86 -6.68 -6.95
CA TRP A 4 -14.44 -6.98 -6.93
C TRP A 4 -13.98 -7.36 -5.52
N THR A 5 -13.12 -8.37 -5.40
CA THR A 5 -12.65 -8.88 -4.10
C THR A 5 -11.23 -9.41 -4.20
N PHE A 6 -10.44 -9.25 -3.14
CA PHE A 6 -9.11 -9.84 -3.00
C PHE A 6 -9.12 -11.30 -2.51
N GLU A 7 -10.31 -11.88 -2.29
CA GLU A 7 -10.48 -13.18 -1.62
C GLU A 7 -10.49 -14.36 -2.61
N THR A 8 -10.12 -14.16 -3.89
CA THR A 8 -10.09 -15.24 -4.88
C THR A 8 -8.65 -15.57 -5.28
N LYS A 9 -8.42 -16.87 -5.53
CA LYS A 9 -7.11 -17.36 -5.95
C LYS A 9 -6.67 -16.76 -7.27
N GLU A 10 -7.58 -16.61 -8.25
CA GLU A 10 -7.29 -16.05 -9.57
C GLU A 10 -6.73 -14.62 -9.46
N ILE A 11 -7.28 -13.81 -8.55
CA ILE A 11 -6.81 -12.45 -8.30
C ILE A 11 -5.44 -12.49 -7.62
N ALA A 12 -5.24 -13.35 -6.61
CA ALA A 12 -3.96 -13.47 -5.94
C ALA A 12 -2.84 -13.93 -6.90
N ASP A 13 -3.11 -14.89 -7.78
CA ASP A 13 -2.13 -15.42 -8.72
C ASP A 13 -1.73 -14.41 -9.84
N THR A 14 -2.60 -13.44 -10.16
CA THR A 14 -2.37 -12.45 -11.24
C THR A 14 -2.09 -11.03 -10.73
N PHE A 15 -2.16 -10.81 -9.43
CA PHE A 15 -2.11 -9.48 -8.82
C PHE A 15 -0.88 -8.67 -9.20
N ASP A 16 0.29 -9.30 -9.17
CA ASP A 16 1.58 -8.63 -9.38
C ASP A 16 1.73 -8.07 -10.81
N ALA A 17 1.28 -8.80 -11.81
CA ALA A 17 1.24 -8.33 -13.18
C ALA A 17 0.18 -7.24 -13.34
N HIS A 18 -1.02 -7.49 -12.79
CA HIS A 18 -2.14 -6.60 -12.93
C HIS A 18 -1.92 -5.20 -12.33
N VAL A 19 -1.29 -5.11 -11.15
CA VAL A 19 -1.02 -3.80 -10.54
C VAL A 19 -0.05 -2.96 -11.36
N ARG A 20 0.95 -3.59 -12.00
CA ARG A 20 1.91 -2.92 -12.89
C ARG A 20 1.29 -2.44 -14.19
N GLU A 21 0.38 -3.22 -14.76
CA GLU A 21 -0.41 -2.80 -15.93
C GLU A 21 -1.29 -1.58 -15.64
N GLN A 22 -1.87 -1.53 -14.44
CA GLN A 22 -2.77 -0.43 -14.05
C GLN A 22 -2.04 0.84 -13.61
N LEU A 23 -0.82 0.74 -13.09
CA LEU A 23 -0.07 1.80 -12.45
C LEU A 23 1.38 1.83 -12.98
N PRO A 24 1.65 2.54 -14.09
CA PRO A 24 2.99 2.57 -14.72
C PRO A 24 4.11 3.08 -13.79
N TRP A 25 3.75 3.83 -12.77
CA TRP A 25 4.65 4.38 -11.75
C TRP A 25 4.92 3.41 -10.58
N TYR A 26 4.25 2.25 -10.55
CA TYR A 26 4.26 1.33 -9.40
C TYR A 26 5.67 0.95 -8.95
N ASP A 27 6.50 0.44 -9.86
CA ASP A 27 7.86 0.01 -9.51
C ASP A 27 8.74 1.19 -9.10
N MET A 28 8.64 2.34 -9.77
CA MET A 28 9.38 3.55 -9.39
C MET A 28 9.04 4.02 -7.97
N VAL A 29 7.76 3.99 -7.60
CA VAL A 29 7.33 4.46 -6.27
C VAL A 29 7.63 3.42 -5.19
N THR A 30 7.53 2.13 -5.48
CA THR A 30 7.98 1.09 -4.55
C THR A 30 9.49 1.16 -4.30
N ASP A 31 10.30 1.43 -5.32
CA ASP A 31 11.75 1.66 -5.16
C ASP A 31 12.03 2.93 -4.31
N ALA A 32 11.26 4.01 -4.52
CA ALA A 32 11.36 5.20 -3.67
C ALA A 32 11.00 4.92 -2.21
N VAL A 33 9.95 4.12 -1.94
CA VAL A 33 9.58 3.68 -0.59
C VAL A 33 10.71 2.88 0.07
N VAL A 34 11.35 1.96 -0.66
CA VAL A 34 12.52 1.21 -0.16
C VAL A 34 13.67 2.14 0.17
N TYR A 35 13.95 3.12 -0.70
CA TYR A 35 15.01 4.11 -0.46
C TYR A 35 14.71 4.97 0.77
N ILE A 36 13.47 5.42 0.95
CA ILE A 36 13.05 6.15 2.17
C ILE A 36 13.23 5.23 3.39
N THR A 37 12.74 3.99 3.32
CA THR A 37 12.89 2.99 4.40
C THR A 37 14.35 2.85 4.85
N ARG A 38 15.29 2.78 3.92
CA ARG A 38 16.73 2.68 4.20
C ARG A 38 17.27 3.79 5.11
N ASN A 39 16.68 4.99 5.04
CA ASN A 39 17.15 6.13 5.82
C ASN A 39 16.63 6.15 7.28
N TYR A 40 15.56 5.38 7.55
CA TYR A 40 14.92 5.34 8.88
C TYR A 40 15.07 3.98 9.57
N LEU A 41 15.32 2.90 8.81
CA LEU A 41 15.45 1.55 9.36
C LEU A 41 16.81 1.38 10.04
N GLN A 42 16.78 1.12 11.33
CA GLN A 42 17.97 0.80 12.10
C GLN A 42 18.43 -0.65 11.86
N GLU A 43 19.67 -0.96 12.27
CA GLU A 43 20.14 -2.35 12.34
C GLU A 43 19.29 -3.13 13.34
N PHE A 44 18.89 -4.36 13.00
CA PHE A 44 17.92 -5.18 13.75
C PHE A 44 16.55 -4.50 13.93
N GLY A 45 16.22 -3.57 13.03
CA GLY A 45 14.95 -2.85 13.05
C GLY A 45 13.79 -3.68 12.54
N VAL A 46 12.58 -3.12 12.66
CA VAL A 46 11.33 -3.78 12.25
C VAL A 46 10.61 -2.93 11.22
N VAL A 47 10.29 -3.55 10.07
CA VAL A 47 9.39 -2.98 9.06
C VAL A 47 8.03 -3.65 9.18
N VAL A 48 6.97 -2.86 9.26
CA VAL A 48 5.58 -3.33 9.28
C VAL A 48 4.91 -2.94 7.97
N ASP A 49 4.60 -3.95 7.14
CA ASP A 49 3.89 -3.78 5.85
C ASP A 49 2.39 -4.06 6.04
N ILE A 50 1.58 -3.02 5.91
CA ILE A 50 0.14 -3.06 6.16
C ILE A 50 -0.62 -3.18 4.85
N GLY A 51 -1.36 -4.28 4.69
CA GLY A 51 -1.98 -4.66 3.41
C GLY A 51 -0.94 -5.19 2.43
N ALA A 52 -0.09 -6.09 2.91
CA ALA A 52 1.08 -6.59 2.21
C ALA A 52 0.77 -7.35 0.90
N SER A 53 -0.51 -7.72 0.66
CA SER A 53 -0.97 -8.41 -0.55
C SER A 53 -0.15 -9.68 -0.82
N THR A 54 0.44 -9.83 -2.00
CA THR A 54 1.29 -10.96 -2.41
C THR A 54 2.76 -10.78 -2.03
N GLY A 55 3.10 -9.70 -1.30
CA GLY A 55 4.46 -9.41 -0.83
C GLY A 55 5.34 -8.63 -1.80
N ASN A 56 4.78 -7.90 -2.76
CA ASN A 56 5.55 -7.10 -3.71
C ASN A 56 6.51 -6.10 -3.04
N MET A 57 6.05 -5.44 -1.96
CA MET A 57 6.90 -4.54 -1.18
C MET A 57 7.99 -5.32 -0.44
N ILE A 58 7.66 -6.49 0.10
CA ILE A 58 8.62 -7.36 0.79
C ILE A 58 9.73 -7.79 -0.17
N ASP A 59 9.40 -8.19 -1.41
CA ASP A 59 10.42 -8.55 -2.43
C ASP A 59 11.43 -7.42 -2.64
N LYS A 60 10.96 -6.18 -2.72
CA LYS A 60 11.80 -4.99 -2.87
C LYS A 60 12.62 -4.67 -1.61
N LEU A 61 12.11 -4.99 -0.43
CA LEU A 61 12.79 -4.79 0.86
C LEU A 61 13.85 -5.88 1.16
N MET A 62 13.84 -7.02 0.50
CA MET A 62 14.73 -8.14 0.81
C MET A 62 16.24 -7.81 0.83
N PRO A 63 16.79 -6.99 -0.10
CA PRO A 63 18.19 -6.57 -0.02
C PRO A 63 18.48 -5.75 1.25
N LEU A 64 17.60 -4.80 1.57
CA LEU A 64 17.73 -3.95 2.75
C LEU A 64 17.57 -4.75 4.04
N LYS A 65 16.62 -5.72 4.09
CA LYS A 65 16.45 -6.64 5.20
C LYS A 65 17.75 -7.38 5.53
N ARG A 66 18.42 -7.90 4.52
CA ARG A 66 19.71 -8.62 4.70
C ARG A 66 20.83 -7.68 5.17
N GLU A 67 20.89 -6.48 4.61
CA GLU A 67 21.88 -5.48 5.00
C GLU A 67 21.74 -5.02 6.45
N ARG A 68 20.50 -4.92 6.94
CA ARG A 68 20.16 -4.38 8.27
C ARG A 68 19.83 -5.46 9.30
N TYR A 69 19.81 -6.74 8.92
CA TYR A 69 19.32 -7.84 9.77
C TYR A 69 17.93 -7.56 10.35
N ALA A 70 17.07 -6.96 9.52
CA ALA A 70 15.77 -6.45 9.95
C ALA A 70 14.69 -7.52 9.88
N ASP A 71 13.69 -7.41 10.75
CA ASP A 71 12.44 -8.15 10.68
C ASP A 71 11.43 -7.47 9.76
N ILE A 72 10.65 -8.25 9.02
CA ILE A 72 9.50 -7.77 8.26
C ILE A 72 8.24 -8.42 8.80
N ILE A 73 7.29 -7.62 9.24
CA ILE A 73 5.97 -8.07 9.68
C ILE A 73 4.95 -7.65 8.63
N ALA A 74 4.41 -8.63 7.91
CA ALA A 74 3.39 -8.44 6.87
C ALA A 74 2.00 -8.69 7.46
N ILE A 75 1.12 -7.70 7.40
CA ILE A 75 -0.27 -7.83 7.84
C ILE A 75 -1.17 -7.78 6.61
N GLU A 76 -1.89 -8.89 6.35
CA GLU A 76 -2.77 -9.02 5.18
C GLU A 76 -4.06 -9.74 5.58
N ARG A 77 -5.20 -9.20 5.18
CA ARG A 77 -6.52 -9.76 5.49
C ARG A 77 -6.87 -10.96 4.62
N SER A 78 -6.54 -10.90 3.33
CA SER A 78 -6.87 -11.95 2.37
C SER A 78 -6.07 -13.21 2.63
N SER A 79 -6.77 -14.30 2.91
CA SER A 79 -6.14 -15.61 3.10
C SER A 79 -5.46 -16.12 1.82
N GLU A 80 -5.99 -15.80 0.65
CA GLU A 80 -5.39 -16.22 -0.62
C GLU A 80 -4.07 -15.47 -0.91
N MET A 81 -4.03 -14.16 -0.62
CA MET A 81 -2.79 -13.37 -0.69
C MET A 81 -1.74 -13.88 0.31
N CYS A 82 -2.15 -14.17 1.55
CA CYS A 82 -1.26 -14.75 2.57
C CYS A 82 -0.67 -16.09 2.13
N LYS A 83 -1.45 -16.97 1.48
CA LYS A 83 -0.93 -18.24 0.95
C LYS A 83 0.15 -18.03 -0.13
N VAL A 84 0.04 -16.99 -0.94
CA VAL A 84 1.09 -16.63 -1.91
C VAL A 84 2.37 -16.22 -1.17
N MET A 85 2.27 -15.30 -0.20
CA MET A 85 3.42 -14.87 0.62
C MET A 85 4.04 -16.04 1.40
N GLN A 86 3.24 -16.89 2.03
CA GLN A 86 3.73 -18.06 2.78
C GLN A 86 4.59 -18.96 1.89
N ARG A 87 4.16 -19.28 0.68
CA ARG A 87 4.96 -20.05 -0.28
C ARG A 87 6.24 -19.33 -0.72
N LYS A 88 6.16 -17.99 -0.93
CA LYS A 88 7.28 -17.16 -1.35
C LYS A 88 8.40 -17.09 -0.30
N TYR A 89 8.02 -16.98 0.98
CA TYR A 89 8.93 -16.69 2.08
C TYR A 89 9.10 -17.87 3.06
N GLU A 90 8.62 -19.08 2.70
CA GLU A 90 8.67 -20.29 3.55
C GLU A 90 10.06 -20.58 4.14
N LYS A 91 11.12 -20.26 3.38
CA LYS A 91 12.51 -20.51 3.76
C LYS A 91 13.28 -19.26 4.20
N ILE A 92 12.58 -18.18 4.42
CA ILE A 92 13.17 -16.90 4.78
C ILE A 92 12.84 -16.62 6.25
N GLU A 93 13.85 -16.64 7.08
CA GLU A 93 13.74 -16.23 8.48
C GLU A 93 13.44 -14.73 8.58
N ASP A 94 12.81 -14.32 9.68
CA ASP A 94 12.51 -12.93 10.01
C ASP A 94 11.54 -12.23 9.03
N VAL A 95 10.71 -13.00 8.31
CA VAL A 95 9.52 -12.53 7.59
C VAL A 95 8.29 -13.17 8.22
N PHE A 96 7.51 -12.38 8.94
CA PHE A 96 6.35 -12.83 9.72
C PHE A 96 5.06 -12.42 9.02
N ILE A 97 4.29 -13.39 8.53
CA ILE A 97 3.03 -13.16 7.84
C ILE A 97 1.88 -13.34 8.82
N GLN A 98 1.12 -12.27 9.03
CA GLN A 98 -0.06 -12.25 9.88
C GLN A 98 -1.31 -12.15 8.99
N ASN A 99 -2.07 -13.24 8.88
CA ASN A 99 -3.37 -13.22 8.21
C ASN A 99 -4.41 -12.58 9.13
N ASN A 100 -4.45 -11.27 9.11
CA ASN A 100 -5.33 -10.50 10.00
C ASN A 100 -5.80 -9.18 9.36
N SER A 101 -6.92 -8.68 9.85
CA SER A 101 -7.37 -7.32 9.51
C SER A 101 -6.64 -6.31 10.39
N VAL A 102 -6.20 -5.20 9.81
CA VAL A 102 -5.61 -4.08 10.56
C VAL A 102 -6.65 -3.30 11.38
N ILE A 103 -7.94 -3.54 11.10
CA ILE A 103 -9.05 -2.96 11.87
C ILE A 103 -9.15 -3.69 13.21
N ASN A 104 -9.07 -2.95 14.32
CA ASN A 104 -9.08 -3.51 15.69
C ASN A 104 -7.92 -4.47 16.00
N HIS A 105 -6.87 -4.48 15.17
CA HIS A 105 -5.66 -5.25 15.42
C HIS A 105 -4.64 -4.42 16.22
N LYS A 106 -4.02 -5.04 17.23
CA LYS A 106 -2.90 -4.40 17.94
C LYS A 106 -1.66 -4.47 17.04
N LEU A 107 -1.24 -3.33 16.54
CA LEU A 107 -0.03 -3.26 15.71
C LEU A 107 1.23 -3.56 16.53
N PRO A 108 2.22 -4.25 15.95
CA PRO A 108 3.53 -4.39 16.56
C PRO A 108 4.25 -3.04 16.62
N THR A 109 5.24 -2.94 17.48
CA THR A 109 6.17 -1.79 17.49
C THR A 109 7.17 -1.95 16.34
N GLY A 110 7.38 -0.88 15.55
CA GLY A 110 8.26 -0.91 14.38
C GLY A 110 9.02 0.39 14.18
N ASP A 111 10.08 0.33 13.39
CA ASP A 111 10.84 1.52 12.96
C ASP A 111 10.22 2.14 11.71
N VAL A 112 9.67 1.29 10.85
CA VAL A 112 9.05 1.73 9.59
C VAL A 112 7.69 1.07 9.43
N PHE A 113 6.66 1.87 9.18
CA PHE A 113 5.33 1.42 8.79
C PHE A 113 5.10 1.79 7.33
N ILE A 114 4.69 0.82 6.52
CA ILE A 114 4.36 1.02 5.11
C ILE A 114 2.88 0.70 4.90
N VAL A 115 2.16 1.64 4.30
CA VAL A 115 0.77 1.47 3.85
C VAL A 115 0.72 1.84 2.38
N PHE A 116 0.72 0.83 1.51
CA PHE A 116 0.82 1.02 0.07
C PHE A 116 -0.44 0.54 -0.63
N LEU A 117 -1.25 1.48 -1.16
CA LEU A 117 -2.51 1.22 -1.87
C LEU A 117 -3.54 0.41 -1.04
N THR A 118 -3.63 0.68 0.25
CA THR A 118 -4.42 -0.10 1.21
C THR A 118 -5.54 0.70 1.86
N MET A 119 -5.29 1.95 2.28
CA MET A 119 -6.28 2.72 3.05
C MET A 119 -7.56 2.99 2.27
N MET A 120 -7.48 3.11 0.95
CA MET A 120 -8.66 3.30 0.09
C MET A 120 -9.66 2.13 0.15
N PHE A 121 -9.25 0.97 0.66
CA PHE A 121 -10.09 -0.20 0.85
C PHE A 121 -10.59 -0.38 2.29
N LEU A 122 -10.15 0.48 3.21
CA LEU A 122 -10.62 0.47 4.60
C LEU A 122 -11.86 1.35 4.76
N PRO A 123 -12.78 1.01 5.69
CA PRO A 123 -13.86 1.90 6.06
C PRO A 123 -13.33 3.27 6.47
N ILE A 124 -14.03 4.34 6.08
CA ILE A 124 -13.59 5.73 6.31
C ILE A 124 -13.34 5.99 7.81
N GLY A 125 -14.23 5.48 8.68
CA GLY A 125 -14.12 5.66 10.13
C GLY A 125 -12.86 5.04 10.76
N ASP A 126 -12.31 3.99 10.16
CA ASP A 126 -11.17 3.25 10.72
C ASP A 126 -9.81 3.81 10.30
N ARG A 127 -9.76 4.62 9.24
CA ARG A 127 -8.51 5.12 8.65
C ARG A 127 -7.71 5.99 9.62
N LYS A 128 -8.37 6.93 10.30
CA LYS A 128 -7.72 7.79 11.30
C LYS A 128 -7.26 7.00 12.52
N THR A 129 -8.01 5.99 12.92
CA THR A 129 -7.64 5.07 14.00
C THR A 129 -6.37 4.29 13.64
N LEU A 130 -6.27 3.81 12.39
CA LEU A 130 -5.06 3.15 11.90
C LEU A 130 -3.84 4.09 11.93
N ILE A 131 -3.96 5.32 11.42
CA ILE A 131 -2.87 6.32 11.47
C ILE A 131 -2.43 6.56 12.92
N ASN A 132 -3.37 6.77 13.83
CA ASN A 132 -3.05 6.97 15.25
C ASN A 132 -2.37 5.75 15.88
N SER A 133 -2.81 4.54 15.52
CA SER A 133 -2.20 3.29 15.97
C SER A 133 -0.77 3.14 15.47
N MET A 134 -0.50 3.46 14.19
CA MET A 134 0.85 3.46 13.65
C MET A 134 1.75 4.47 14.36
N ARG A 135 1.27 5.70 14.57
CA ARG A 135 2.01 6.74 15.32
C ARG A 135 2.37 6.29 16.74
N ALA A 136 1.43 5.64 17.44
CA ALA A 136 1.64 5.14 18.80
C ALA A 136 2.63 3.98 18.89
N ASN A 137 2.80 3.21 17.80
CA ASN A 137 3.67 2.04 17.75
C ASN A 137 4.95 2.26 16.93
N CYS A 138 5.09 3.42 16.27
CA CYS A 138 6.31 3.80 15.57
C CYS A 138 7.36 4.23 16.61
N ARG A 139 8.57 3.68 16.49
CA ARG A 139 9.68 4.07 17.36
C ARG A 139 10.11 5.49 17.06
N ARG A 140 10.62 6.19 18.07
CA ARG A 140 11.20 7.53 17.88
C ARG A 140 12.33 7.49 16.86
N GLY A 141 12.28 8.38 15.89
CA GLY A 141 13.22 8.41 14.74
C GLY A 141 12.85 7.45 13.61
N GLY A 142 11.72 6.75 13.74
CA GLY A 142 11.14 5.95 12.68
C GLY A 142 10.26 6.75 11.72
N VAL A 143 9.55 6.05 10.82
CA VAL A 143 8.74 6.69 9.79
C VAL A 143 7.49 5.88 9.44
N ILE A 144 6.42 6.57 9.13
CA ILE A 144 5.22 6.01 8.49
C ILE A 144 5.19 6.49 7.04
N ILE A 145 5.09 5.57 6.10
CA ILE A 145 5.03 5.85 4.66
C ILE A 145 3.66 5.43 4.16
N VAL A 146 2.92 6.38 3.59
CA VAL A 146 1.59 6.14 3.03
C VAL A 146 1.60 6.49 1.55
N VAL A 147 1.23 5.55 0.70
CA VAL A 147 0.97 5.79 -0.74
C VAL A 147 -0.44 5.30 -1.04
N ASP A 148 -1.32 6.20 -1.49
CA ASP A 148 -2.71 5.81 -1.72
C ASP A 148 -3.42 6.69 -2.75
N LYS A 149 -4.64 6.28 -3.14
CA LYS A 149 -5.54 7.06 -3.98
C LYS A 149 -6.16 8.18 -3.15
N VAL A 150 -6.13 9.40 -3.69
CA VAL A 150 -6.50 10.63 -2.98
C VAL A 150 -7.84 11.15 -3.44
N ALA A 151 -8.68 11.55 -2.50
CA ALA A 151 -9.84 12.37 -2.76
C ALA A 151 -9.37 13.78 -3.15
N ASP A 152 -9.79 14.23 -4.31
CA ASP A 152 -9.55 15.61 -4.75
C ASP A 152 -10.76 16.48 -4.40
N HIS A 153 -10.52 17.69 -3.93
CA HIS A 153 -11.57 18.58 -3.44
C HIS A 153 -12.42 19.26 -4.56
N GLY A 154 -12.43 18.63 -5.76
CA GLY A 154 -13.29 19.04 -6.85
C GLY A 154 -12.66 19.99 -7.86
N GLY A 155 -13.52 20.58 -8.71
CA GLY A 155 -13.12 21.48 -9.79
C GLY A 155 -12.59 20.75 -11.04
N TYR A 156 -12.20 21.53 -12.04
CA TYR A 156 -11.75 20.99 -13.33
C TYR A 156 -10.43 20.22 -13.20
N PHE A 157 -9.56 20.62 -12.28
CA PHE A 157 -8.29 19.95 -12.03
C PHE A 157 -8.47 18.47 -11.60
N SER A 158 -9.44 18.18 -10.74
CA SER A 158 -9.82 16.82 -10.37
C SER A 158 -10.19 15.97 -11.59
N THR A 159 -10.99 16.56 -12.50
CA THR A 159 -11.34 15.90 -13.78
C THR A 159 -10.11 15.62 -14.64
N VAL A 160 -9.15 16.54 -14.69
CA VAL A 160 -7.89 16.36 -15.44
C VAL A 160 -7.06 15.22 -14.86
N LEU A 161 -6.90 15.16 -13.53
CA LEU A 161 -6.16 14.08 -12.87
C LEU A 161 -6.79 12.72 -13.09
N LYS A 162 -8.12 12.64 -13.05
CA LYS A 162 -8.85 11.39 -13.35
C LYS A 162 -8.64 10.95 -14.80
N ARG A 163 -8.71 11.87 -15.75
CA ARG A 163 -8.44 11.59 -17.18
C ARG A 163 -7.00 11.15 -17.39
N LEU A 164 -6.03 11.75 -16.70
CA LEU A 164 -4.63 11.35 -16.73
C LEU A 164 -4.45 9.90 -16.26
N THR A 165 -5.07 9.52 -15.15
CA THR A 165 -5.05 8.13 -14.64
C THR A 165 -5.63 7.15 -15.66
N MET A 166 -6.75 7.49 -16.28
CA MET A 166 -7.36 6.67 -17.34
C MET A 166 -6.45 6.56 -18.56
N GLN A 167 -5.84 7.68 -19.00
CA GLN A 167 -4.92 7.71 -20.13
C GLN A 167 -3.73 6.78 -19.92
N PHE A 168 -3.16 6.72 -18.73
CA PHE A 168 -2.07 5.79 -18.41
C PHE A 168 -2.50 4.34 -18.59
N LYS A 169 -3.68 3.95 -18.12
CA LYS A 169 -4.21 2.59 -18.31
C LYS A 169 -4.34 2.22 -19.79
N LEU A 170 -4.88 3.13 -20.60
CA LEU A 170 -5.03 2.93 -22.04
C LEU A 170 -3.67 2.81 -22.76
N GLN A 171 -2.68 3.62 -22.37
CA GLN A 171 -1.32 3.56 -22.92
C GLN A 171 -0.60 2.26 -22.61
N GLN A 172 -0.94 1.60 -21.48
CA GLN A 172 -0.44 0.27 -21.11
C GLN A 172 -1.21 -0.87 -21.82
N GLY A 173 -2.12 -0.56 -22.72
CA GLY A 173 -2.85 -1.54 -23.52
C GLY A 173 -4.18 -2.00 -22.92
N ALA A 174 -4.64 -1.43 -21.81
CA ALA A 174 -5.96 -1.72 -21.28
C ALA A 174 -7.05 -1.27 -22.26
N LYS A 175 -8.08 -2.09 -22.45
CA LYS A 175 -9.21 -1.72 -23.31
C LYS A 175 -10.14 -0.74 -22.57
N PRO A 176 -10.73 0.25 -23.25
CA PRO A 176 -11.65 1.21 -22.61
C PRO A 176 -12.79 0.55 -21.83
N GLU A 177 -13.35 -0.54 -22.38
CA GLU A 177 -14.45 -1.30 -21.77
C GLU A 177 -14.01 -1.94 -20.44
N ASP A 178 -12.78 -2.47 -20.37
CA ASP A 178 -12.22 -3.10 -19.19
C ASP A 178 -11.94 -2.05 -18.10
N VAL A 179 -11.42 -0.88 -18.49
CA VAL A 179 -11.20 0.25 -17.58
C VAL A 179 -12.53 0.71 -16.97
N LEU A 180 -13.57 0.89 -17.80
CA LEU A 180 -14.89 1.30 -17.32
C LEU A 180 -15.52 0.23 -16.42
N THR A 181 -15.49 -1.05 -16.83
CA THR A 181 -16.04 -2.17 -16.07
C THR A 181 -15.38 -2.25 -14.69
N LYS A 182 -14.06 -2.09 -14.65
CA LYS A 182 -13.31 -2.10 -13.39
C LYS A 182 -13.67 -0.92 -12.50
N GLU A 183 -13.72 0.31 -13.03
CA GLU A 183 -14.12 1.50 -12.25
C GLU A 183 -15.52 1.32 -11.65
N MET A 184 -16.46 0.76 -12.40
CA MET A 184 -17.81 0.47 -11.90
C MET A 184 -17.82 -0.62 -10.82
N SER A 185 -16.96 -1.63 -10.93
CA SER A 185 -16.86 -2.72 -9.94
C SER A 185 -16.23 -2.27 -8.62
N LEU A 186 -15.46 -1.18 -8.63
CA LEU A 186 -14.82 -0.60 -7.45
C LEU A 186 -15.71 0.42 -6.71
N ALA A 187 -16.90 0.71 -7.24
CA ALA A 187 -17.84 1.62 -6.59
C ALA A 187 -18.23 1.11 -5.19
N GLY A 188 -18.01 1.95 -4.17
CA GLY A 188 -18.22 1.61 -2.76
C GLY A 188 -17.16 0.68 -2.14
N VAL A 189 -16.21 0.16 -2.93
CA VAL A 189 -15.11 -0.70 -2.47
C VAL A 189 -13.81 0.10 -2.36
N GLN A 190 -13.45 0.84 -3.42
CA GLN A 190 -12.29 1.72 -3.43
C GLN A 190 -12.73 3.16 -3.21
N ILE A 191 -12.50 3.68 -2.02
CA ILE A 191 -12.85 5.05 -1.65
C ILE A 191 -11.55 5.83 -1.40
N PRO A 192 -11.23 6.86 -2.21
CA PRO A 192 -10.02 7.65 -2.02
C PRO A 192 -9.90 8.24 -0.61
N ILE A 193 -8.68 8.42 -0.13
CA ILE A 193 -8.43 9.01 1.19
C ILE A 193 -8.46 10.55 1.12
N ASP A 194 -8.94 11.17 2.18
CA ASP A 194 -8.70 12.60 2.43
C ASP A 194 -7.31 12.73 3.09
N PRO A 195 -6.35 13.44 2.47
CA PRO A 195 -5.00 13.60 3.05
C PRO A 195 -4.99 14.26 4.42
N ALA A 196 -6.01 15.04 4.78
CA ALA A 196 -6.11 15.70 6.08
C ALA A 196 -6.08 14.71 7.27
N ILE A 197 -6.47 13.44 7.04
CA ILE A 197 -6.40 12.41 8.08
C ILE A 197 -4.96 12.06 8.50
N LEU A 198 -3.97 12.35 7.64
CA LEU A 198 -2.57 12.03 7.89
C LEU A 198 -1.93 12.98 8.92
N GLY A 199 -2.47 14.19 9.08
CA GLY A 199 -1.94 15.23 9.95
C GLY A 199 -1.11 16.27 9.19
N GLU A 200 -0.88 17.44 9.82
CA GLU A 200 -0.15 18.57 9.23
C GLU A 200 1.36 18.31 9.04
N ASP A 201 1.91 17.37 9.79
CA ASP A 201 3.30 16.92 9.73
C ASP A 201 3.59 15.94 8.59
N ALA A 202 2.56 15.46 7.89
CA ALA A 202 2.71 14.60 6.73
C ALA A 202 3.33 15.36 5.55
N LYS A 203 4.50 14.90 5.08
CA LYS A 203 5.25 15.52 3.98
C LYS A 203 5.04 14.75 2.69
N LEU A 204 4.55 15.44 1.66
CA LEU A 204 4.34 14.85 0.34
C LEU A 204 5.69 14.58 -0.34
N PHE A 205 5.91 13.33 -0.83
CA PHE A 205 7.10 12.97 -1.63
C PHE A 205 6.75 12.52 -3.05
N PHE A 206 5.50 12.17 -3.30
CA PHE A 206 5.04 11.65 -4.59
C PHE A 206 3.63 12.16 -4.92
N ARG A 207 3.41 12.52 -6.20
CA ARG A 207 2.07 12.77 -6.75
C ARG A 207 2.02 12.35 -8.22
N MET A 208 1.06 11.49 -8.58
CA MET A 208 0.77 11.12 -9.96
C MET A 208 -0.72 10.87 -10.15
N GLY A 209 -1.37 11.73 -10.92
CA GLY A 209 -2.82 11.64 -11.14
C GLY A 209 -3.59 11.67 -9.81
N GLU A 210 -4.42 10.67 -9.62
CA GLU A 210 -5.22 10.49 -8.39
C GLU A 210 -4.45 9.81 -7.24
N PHE A 211 -3.15 9.55 -7.38
CA PHE A 211 -2.33 8.89 -6.36
C PHE A 211 -1.29 9.82 -5.78
N ALA A 212 -1.02 9.68 -4.51
CA ALA A 212 0.02 10.44 -3.83
C ALA A 212 0.67 9.63 -2.70
N GLY A 213 1.87 10.07 -2.29
CA GLY A 213 2.64 9.44 -1.23
C GLY A 213 3.15 10.44 -0.22
N TRP A 214 3.09 10.09 1.05
CA TRP A 214 3.53 10.91 2.18
C TRP A 214 4.42 10.13 3.11
N ILE A 215 5.28 10.87 3.80
CA ILE A 215 6.03 10.41 4.96
C ILE A 215 5.59 11.19 6.20
N ILE A 216 5.56 10.48 7.34
CA ILE A 216 5.30 11.04 8.66
C ILE A 216 6.44 10.55 9.54
N GLU A 217 7.27 11.45 10.03
CA GLU A 217 8.38 11.14 10.94
C GLU A 217 7.85 10.95 12.38
N CYS A 218 8.41 9.96 13.11
CA CYS A 218 7.96 9.57 14.46
C CYS A 218 8.91 10.07 15.57
#